data_417dbc322b3c9998b606a30d19cfd948
#
_entry.id   417dbc322b3c9998b606a30d19cfd948
#
_cell.length_a   1.000
_cell.length_b   1.000
_cell.length_c   1.000
_cell.angle_alpha   90.00
_cell.angle_beta   90.00
_cell.angle_gamma   90.00
#
_symmetry.space_group_name_H-M   'P 1'
#
loop_
_entity.id
_entity.type
_entity.pdbx_description
1 polymer ?
#
loop_
_entity_poly.entity_id
_entity_poly.type
_entity_poly.pdbx_seq_one_letter_code
_entity_poly.pdbx_strand_id
1 'polypeptide(L)'
;MDLSRALLIAALGAVIALPFAVEAQRPLPSGWQLEAGLSGHVAGYNGDIGHKGRYGVLSDTQWHLVQGGVGLHLRGHQRGKRTGFNLDIRQIRIQGADSASNNAIAFVRNLHFRNEMTEIAATADWPLLRLGGRLGGWTLGHQFRLQGGFALLHHAPQARVDVDNLCYDVLTELGYTTHGQWHDLRSLRTEGIDYAEWVMTVPIGLSWTFTADPGTGKPWHITLRGLWRITRTDHLDDIHDRYADPWKMSPLGLAFSSQANPDDLPPCAQMPNISTYQYQQGSNSQAIRGNADTRDAYWTVGITVAKSLTSTPTQAFHKQRFRGHRVENKR
;
A
#
# COMPACT_ATOMS: atom_id res chain seq x y z
N MET A 1 15.08 -2.13 -17.15
CA MET A 1 14.60 -2.97 -16.02
C MET A 1 14.60 -2.05 -14.83
N ASP A 2 13.44 -1.78 -14.30
CA ASP A 2 13.23 -0.79 -13.25
C ASP A 2 13.98 -1.20 -11.97
N LEU A 3 14.65 -0.25 -11.30
CA LEU A 3 15.47 -0.50 -10.11
C LEU A 3 14.64 -1.18 -9.00
N SER A 4 13.35 -0.83 -8.91
CA SER A 4 12.39 -1.43 -7.97
C SER A 4 12.15 -2.92 -8.23
N ARG A 5 12.07 -3.33 -9.50
CA ARG A 5 11.92 -4.74 -9.89
C ARG A 5 13.20 -5.53 -9.65
N ALA A 6 14.37 -4.92 -9.89
CA ALA A 6 15.64 -5.55 -9.61
C ALA A 6 15.86 -5.78 -8.11
N LEU A 7 15.50 -4.80 -7.26
CA LEU A 7 15.55 -4.92 -5.81
C LEU A 7 14.58 -5.99 -5.29
N LEU A 8 13.38 -6.09 -5.85
CA LEU A 8 12.42 -7.13 -5.47
C LEU A 8 12.91 -8.53 -5.82
N ILE A 9 13.47 -8.72 -7.03
CA ILE A 9 14.04 -10.02 -7.48
C ILE A 9 15.24 -10.39 -6.61
N ALA A 10 16.12 -9.44 -6.30
CA ALA A 10 17.26 -9.67 -5.42
C ALA A 10 16.81 -10.01 -3.99
N ALA A 11 15.81 -9.31 -3.47
CA ALA A 11 15.22 -9.58 -2.16
C ALA A 11 14.49 -10.94 -2.14
N LEU A 12 13.77 -11.31 -3.20
CA LEU A 12 13.12 -12.62 -3.33
C LEU A 12 14.15 -13.76 -3.35
N GLY A 13 15.25 -13.59 -4.11
CA GLY A 13 16.37 -14.51 -4.13
C GLY A 13 17.05 -14.67 -2.77
N ALA A 14 17.23 -13.56 -2.03
CA ALA A 14 17.80 -13.57 -0.69
C ALA A 14 16.90 -14.31 0.30
N VAL A 15 15.58 -14.16 0.25
CA VAL A 15 14.62 -14.85 1.15
C VAL A 15 14.53 -16.33 0.84
N ILE A 16 14.61 -16.73 -0.42
CA ILE A 16 14.66 -18.15 -0.82
C ILE A 16 15.97 -18.79 -0.34
N ALA A 17 17.08 -18.04 -0.36
CA ALA A 17 18.37 -18.50 0.12
C ALA A 17 18.53 -18.49 1.66
N LEU A 18 17.77 -17.66 2.38
CA LEU A 18 17.81 -17.52 3.83
C LEU A 18 17.66 -18.85 4.60
N PRO A 19 16.75 -19.79 4.25
CA PRO A 19 16.63 -21.06 4.96
C PRO A 19 17.90 -21.92 4.87
N PHE A 20 18.67 -21.79 3.81
CA PHE A 20 19.92 -22.55 3.61
C PHE A 20 21.13 -21.85 4.25
N ALA A 21 21.11 -20.52 4.35
CA ALA A 21 22.21 -19.75 4.92
C ALA A 21 22.15 -19.65 6.46
N VAL A 22 20.96 -19.73 7.05
CA VAL A 22 20.77 -19.57 8.52
C VAL A 22 21.28 -20.78 9.30
N GLU A 23 21.42 -21.96 8.69
CA GLU A 23 22.03 -23.11 9.39
C GLU A 23 23.54 -22.95 9.67
N ALA A 24 24.20 -22.01 8.95
CA ALA A 24 25.65 -21.79 9.07
C ALA A 24 26.05 -20.59 9.95
N GLN A 25 25.08 -19.84 10.50
CA GLN A 25 25.35 -18.62 11.27
C GLN A 25 25.27 -18.83 12.79
N ARG A 26 26.03 -18.00 13.54
CA ARG A 26 26.08 -17.99 14.99
C ARG A 26 24.68 -18.02 15.60
N PRO A 27 24.44 -18.77 16.69
CA PRO A 27 23.15 -18.81 17.35
C PRO A 27 22.71 -17.38 17.71
N LEU A 28 21.49 -17.04 17.30
CA LEU A 28 20.85 -15.79 17.70
C LEU A 28 20.88 -15.64 19.23
N PRO A 29 20.92 -14.41 19.77
CA PRO A 29 20.86 -14.18 21.20
C PRO A 29 19.77 -15.06 21.82
N SER A 30 20.09 -15.77 22.90
CA SER A 30 19.22 -16.76 23.52
C SER A 30 17.84 -16.15 23.78
N GLY A 31 16.80 -16.69 23.12
CA GLY A 31 15.42 -16.29 23.35
C GLY A 31 14.72 -15.57 22.19
N TRP A 32 15.39 -15.25 21.07
CA TRP A 32 14.71 -14.71 19.89
C TRP A 32 14.17 -15.82 18.98
N GLN A 33 12.98 -15.59 18.46
CA GLN A 33 12.36 -16.40 17.41
C GLN A 33 12.19 -15.56 16.16
N LEU A 34 12.65 -16.08 15.03
CA LEU A 34 12.55 -15.44 13.72
C LEU A 34 11.65 -16.26 12.81
N GLU A 35 10.84 -15.57 12.07
CA GLU A 35 9.95 -16.09 11.03
C GLU A 35 10.25 -15.34 9.72
N ALA A 36 10.29 -16.05 8.60
CA ALA A 36 10.40 -15.45 7.28
C ALA A 36 9.35 -16.04 6.36
N GLY A 37 8.82 -15.21 5.46
CA GLY A 37 7.74 -15.63 4.59
C GLY A 37 7.49 -14.70 3.41
N LEU A 38 6.54 -15.13 2.60
CA LEU A 38 6.02 -14.41 1.45
C LEU A 38 4.60 -13.97 1.72
N SER A 39 4.22 -12.81 1.19
CA SER A 39 2.86 -12.28 1.26
C SER A 39 2.30 -11.99 -0.11
N GLY A 40 1.01 -12.32 -0.29
CA GLY A 40 0.18 -11.81 -1.37
C GLY A 40 -0.90 -10.92 -0.77
N HIS A 41 -1.21 -9.81 -1.41
CA HIS A 41 -2.21 -8.88 -0.91
C HIS A 41 -2.95 -8.18 -2.05
N VAL A 42 -4.10 -7.63 -1.72
CA VAL A 42 -4.83 -6.67 -2.53
C VAL A 42 -4.79 -5.31 -1.86
N ALA A 43 -4.81 -4.25 -2.66
CA ALA A 43 -4.77 -2.87 -2.20
C ALA A 43 -5.86 -2.03 -2.85
N GLY A 44 -6.43 -1.12 -2.08
CA GLY A 44 -7.39 -0.14 -2.57
C GLY A 44 -6.99 1.26 -2.11
N TYR A 45 -7.31 2.23 -2.95
CA TYR A 45 -7.04 3.65 -2.76
C TYR A 45 -8.24 4.36 -2.12
N ASN A 46 -7.96 5.43 -1.40
CA ASN A 46 -8.93 6.34 -0.81
C ASN A 46 -8.35 7.76 -0.79
N GLY A 47 -8.84 8.64 -1.65
CA GLY A 47 -8.39 10.02 -1.83
C GLY A 47 -9.24 10.75 -2.88
N ASP A 48 -8.69 11.72 -3.58
CA ASP A 48 -9.43 12.69 -4.39
C ASP A 48 -9.98 12.14 -5.71
N ILE A 49 -9.26 11.22 -6.38
CA ILE A 49 -9.76 10.59 -7.60
C ILE A 49 -10.78 9.51 -7.27
N GLY A 50 -11.95 9.62 -7.89
CA GLY A 50 -13.04 8.67 -7.71
C GLY A 50 -13.83 8.85 -6.42
N HIS A 51 -13.65 9.96 -5.73
CA HIS A 51 -14.39 10.31 -4.51
C HIS A 51 -15.91 10.24 -4.72
N LYS A 52 -16.61 9.53 -3.84
CA LYS A 52 -18.06 9.31 -3.95
C LYS A 52 -18.89 10.26 -3.09
N GLY A 53 -18.25 11.20 -2.41
CA GLY A 53 -18.92 12.14 -1.52
C GLY A 53 -19.59 11.51 -0.28
N ARG A 54 -19.16 10.30 0.11
CA ARG A 54 -19.68 9.58 1.27
C ARG A 54 -18.62 9.55 2.38
N TYR A 55 -19.08 9.68 3.62
CA TYR A 55 -18.20 9.54 4.78
C TYR A 55 -18.04 8.08 5.17
N GLY A 56 -16.79 7.60 5.28
CA GLY A 56 -16.46 6.25 5.77
C GLY A 56 -15.11 5.77 5.28
N VAL A 57 -14.45 4.95 6.09
CA VAL A 57 -13.06 4.49 5.88
C VAL A 57 -12.86 3.73 4.55
N LEU A 58 -13.91 3.13 3.99
CA LEU A 58 -13.86 2.39 2.72
C LEU A 58 -14.89 2.91 1.70
N SER A 59 -15.53 4.07 1.97
CA SER A 59 -16.63 4.58 1.14
C SER A 59 -16.18 4.98 -0.26
N ASP A 60 -14.96 5.51 -0.37
CA ASP A 60 -14.41 6.00 -1.62
C ASP A 60 -13.64 4.91 -2.38
N THR A 61 -13.48 3.73 -1.80
CA THR A 61 -12.84 2.62 -2.48
C THR A 61 -13.61 2.18 -3.72
N GLN A 62 -12.94 2.21 -4.85
CA GLN A 62 -13.42 1.66 -6.12
C GLN A 62 -13.07 0.17 -6.21
N TRP A 63 -13.96 -0.69 -5.73
CA TRP A 63 -13.72 -2.13 -5.57
C TRP A 63 -13.28 -2.85 -6.85
N HIS A 64 -13.72 -2.38 -8.00
CA HIS A 64 -13.35 -2.94 -9.31
C HIS A 64 -11.94 -2.54 -9.76
N LEU A 65 -11.33 -1.53 -9.12
CA LEU A 65 -9.95 -1.08 -9.36
C LEU A 65 -8.95 -1.57 -8.30
N VAL A 66 -9.38 -2.44 -7.38
CA VAL A 66 -8.49 -3.06 -6.39
C VAL A 66 -7.43 -3.90 -7.09
N GLN A 67 -6.16 -3.70 -6.73
CA GLN A 67 -5.01 -4.32 -7.38
C GLN A 67 -4.28 -5.27 -6.46
N GLY A 68 -3.68 -6.33 -7.06
CA GLY A 68 -2.86 -7.29 -6.35
C GLY A 68 -1.40 -6.85 -6.21
N GLY A 69 -0.75 -7.33 -5.15
CA GLY A 69 0.67 -7.13 -4.89
C GLY A 69 1.28 -8.29 -4.12
N VAL A 70 2.61 -8.28 -4.03
CA VAL A 70 3.39 -9.30 -3.34
C VAL A 70 4.40 -8.67 -2.39
N GLY A 71 4.90 -9.44 -1.44
CA GLY A 71 5.90 -8.92 -0.51
C GLY A 71 6.65 -10.00 0.23
N LEU A 72 7.70 -9.53 0.89
CA LEU A 72 8.56 -10.28 1.79
C LEU A 72 8.21 -9.91 3.21
N HIS A 73 8.26 -10.88 4.10
CA HIS A 73 7.92 -10.71 5.50
C HIS A 73 8.99 -11.34 6.38
N LEU A 74 9.48 -10.56 7.33
CA LEU A 74 10.30 -11.02 8.44
C LEU A 74 9.60 -10.64 9.73
N ARG A 75 9.57 -11.56 10.68
CA ARG A 75 9.07 -11.28 12.02
C ARG A 75 10.03 -11.81 13.06
N GLY A 76 10.33 -10.96 14.04
CA GLY A 76 11.12 -11.32 15.20
C GLY A 76 10.33 -11.10 16.48
N HIS A 77 10.40 -12.06 17.42
CA HIS A 77 9.88 -11.85 18.76
C HIS A 77 10.74 -12.55 19.80
N GLN A 78 10.85 -11.95 20.97
CA GLN A 78 11.58 -12.55 22.07
C GLN A 78 10.68 -13.59 22.78
N ARG A 79 11.27 -14.75 23.09
CA ARG A 79 10.58 -15.80 23.80
C ARG A 79 10.03 -15.29 25.14
N GLY A 80 8.77 -15.60 25.42
CA GLY A 80 8.09 -15.14 26.65
C GLY A 80 7.59 -13.70 26.59
N LYS A 81 7.99 -12.92 25.60
CA LYS A 81 7.40 -11.60 25.35
C LYS A 81 6.15 -11.73 24.47
N ARG A 82 5.24 -10.77 24.65
CA ARG A 82 3.98 -10.76 23.89
C ARG A 82 4.10 -10.01 22.56
N THR A 83 4.94 -8.99 22.53
CA THR A 83 5.16 -8.11 21.38
C THR A 83 6.11 -8.73 20.39
N GLY A 84 5.82 -8.63 19.10
CA GLY A 84 6.70 -8.94 18.00
C GLY A 84 7.01 -7.71 17.16
N PHE A 85 8.06 -7.80 16.37
CA PHE A 85 8.47 -6.78 15.41
C PHE A 85 8.45 -7.39 14.01
N ASN A 86 7.90 -6.66 13.06
CA ASN A 86 7.82 -7.10 11.68
C ASN A 86 8.59 -6.11 10.80
N LEU A 87 9.28 -6.65 9.81
CA LEU A 87 9.84 -5.92 8.68
C LEU A 87 9.22 -6.49 7.41
N ASP A 88 8.57 -5.65 6.66
CA ASP A 88 7.91 -6.02 5.41
C ASP A 88 8.47 -5.19 4.26
N ILE A 89 8.74 -5.82 3.12
CA ILE A 89 9.02 -5.16 1.85
C ILE A 89 7.93 -5.58 0.88
N ARG A 90 7.19 -4.62 0.32
CA ARG A 90 6.01 -4.89 -0.51
C ARG A 90 6.03 -4.10 -1.79
N GLN A 91 5.62 -4.75 -2.87
CA GLN A 91 5.19 -4.09 -4.10
C GLN A 91 3.68 -3.94 -4.05
N ILE A 92 3.19 -2.72 -4.09
CA ILE A 92 1.77 -2.36 -3.94
C ILE A 92 1.35 -1.63 -5.20
N ARG A 93 0.14 -1.88 -5.68
CA ARG A 93 -0.49 -1.11 -6.75
C ARG A 93 -1.81 -0.56 -6.26
N ILE A 94 -2.05 0.71 -6.57
CA ILE A 94 -3.36 1.36 -6.39
C ILE A 94 -3.77 2.03 -7.69
N GLN A 95 -5.08 2.19 -7.86
CA GLN A 95 -5.67 2.86 -9.02
C GLN A 95 -6.92 3.63 -8.58
N GLY A 96 -7.23 4.67 -9.33
CA GLY A 96 -8.47 5.43 -9.21
C GLY A 96 -8.88 6.01 -10.56
N ALA A 97 -10.19 6.22 -10.75
CA ALA A 97 -10.75 6.83 -11.94
C ALA A 97 -12.02 7.63 -11.61
N ASP A 98 -12.06 8.86 -12.08
CA ASP A 98 -13.21 9.74 -11.91
C ASP A 98 -14.43 9.29 -12.71
N SER A 99 -14.21 8.64 -13.87
CA SER A 99 -15.27 8.06 -14.69
C SER A 99 -16.15 7.04 -13.95
N ALA A 100 -15.66 6.46 -12.87
CA ALA A 100 -16.40 5.55 -12.01
C ALA A 100 -16.97 6.24 -10.74
N SER A 101 -16.85 7.56 -10.65
CA SER A 101 -17.41 8.36 -9.55
C SER A 101 -18.89 8.66 -9.78
N ASN A 102 -19.64 8.70 -8.69
CA ASN A 102 -21.03 9.21 -8.68
C ASN A 102 -21.09 10.74 -8.44
N ASN A 103 -19.93 11.39 -8.28
CA ASN A 103 -19.82 12.84 -8.13
C ASN A 103 -19.73 13.47 -9.53
N ALA A 104 -20.66 14.35 -9.86
CA ALA A 104 -20.72 15.00 -11.16
C ALA A 104 -19.46 15.83 -11.48
N ILE A 105 -18.87 16.48 -10.48
CA ILE A 105 -17.64 17.28 -10.66
C ILE A 105 -16.47 16.38 -10.99
N ALA A 106 -16.29 15.28 -10.27
CA ALA A 106 -15.24 14.30 -10.54
C ALA A 106 -15.47 13.63 -11.91
N PHE A 107 -16.72 13.28 -12.25
CA PHE A 107 -17.05 12.70 -13.55
C PHE A 107 -16.65 13.62 -14.71
N VAL A 108 -16.95 14.92 -14.63
CA VAL A 108 -16.55 15.93 -15.63
C VAL A 108 -15.03 16.12 -15.66
N ARG A 109 -14.36 16.09 -14.51
CA ARG A 109 -12.89 16.17 -14.38
C ARG A 109 -12.19 15.02 -15.10
N ASN A 110 -12.77 13.81 -15.05
CA ASN A 110 -12.38 12.60 -15.78
C ASN A 110 -10.91 12.18 -15.61
N LEU A 111 -10.31 12.47 -14.48
CA LEU A 111 -8.95 12.06 -14.18
C LEU A 111 -8.88 10.59 -13.80
N HIS A 112 -7.77 9.96 -14.08
CA HIS A 112 -7.46 8.62 -13.63
C HIS A 112 -5.97 8.50 -13.35
N PHE A 113 -5.62 7.54 -12.49
CA PHE A 113 -4.24 7.22 -12.21
C PHE A 113 -4.04 5.73 -11.91
N ARG A 114 -2.80 5.30 -12.05
CA ARG A 114 -2.26 4.13 -11.39
C ARG A 114 -0.98 4.51 -10.67
N ASN A 115 -0.69 3.86 -9.55
CA ASN A 115 0.52 4.10 -8.81
C ASN A 115 1.15 2.76 -8.40
N GLU A 116 2.35 2.49 -8.91
CA GLU A 116 3.15 1.32 -8.55
C GLU A 116 4.12 1.73 -7.44
N MET A 117 3.86 1.24 -6.24
CA MET A 117 4.54 1.67 -5.02
C MET A 117 5.40 0.56 -4.45
N THR A 118 6.54 0.94 -3.87
CA THR A 118 7.37 0.05 -3.05
C THR A 118 7.35 0.53 -1.61
N GLU A 119 6.90 -0.32 -0.69
CA GLU A 119 6.81 -0.04 0.73
C GLU A 119 7.85 -0.83 1.51
N ILE A 120 8.58 -0.18 2.41
CA ILE A 120 9.42 -0.80 3.44
C ILE A 120 8.81 -0.43 4.79
N ALA A 121 8.20 -1.40 5.47
CA ALA A 121 7.44 -1.18 6.71
C ALA A 121 8.09 -1.87 7.91
N ALA A 122 8.29 -1.12 8.98
CA ALA A 122 8.66 -1.62 10.29
C ALA A 122 7.49 -1.45 11.26
N THR A 123 6.92 -2.56 11.73
CA THR A 123 5.75 -2.55 12.61
C THR A 123 5.98 -3.38 13.87
N ALA A 124 5.34 -2.99 14.95
CA ALA A 124 5.19 -3.84 16.14
C ALA A 124 3.80 -4.48 16.15
N ASP A 125 3.71 -5.69 16.68
CA ASP A 125 2.45 -6.37 16.88
C ASP A 125 2.22 -6.72 18.36
N TRP A 126 0.98 -6.55 18.81
CA TRP A 126 0.52 -6.86 20.17
C TRP A 126 -0.60 -7.88 20.09
N PRO A 127 -0.45 -9.06 20.73
CA PRO A 127 -1.50 -10.06 20.73
C PRO A 127 -2.68 -9.60 21.60
N LEU A 128 -3.86 -9.62 20.99
CA LEU A 128 -5.14 -9.36 21.65
C LEU A 128 -5.71 -10.66 22.25
N LEU A 129 -5.64 -11.76 21.47
CA LEU A 129 -6.18 -13.06 21.84
C LEU A 129 -5.26 -14.17 21.33
N ARG A 130 -5.07 -15.20 22.14
CA ARG A 130 -4.35 -16.43 21.79
C ARG A 130 -5.19 -17.64 22.16
N LEU A 131 -5.36 -18.52 21.21
CA LEU A 131 -6.01 -19.81 21.38
C LEU A 131 -5.08 -20.88 20.81
N GLY A 132 -5.03 -22.05 21.44
CA GLY A 132 -4.19 -23.13 20.95
C GLY A 132 -4.51 -24.45 21.60
N GLY A 133 -4.12 -25.53 20.90
CA GLY A 133 -4.35 -26.90 21.36
C GLY A 133 -3.45 -27.88 20.63
N ARG A 134 -3.60 -29.15 20.95
CA ARG A 134 -2.94 -30.27 20.28
C ARG A 134 -3.97 -31.18 19.63
N LEU A 135 -3.69 -31.56 18.41
CA LEU A 135 -4.51 -32.51 17.66
C LEU A 135 -3.60 -33.49 16.89
N GLY A 136 -3.66 -34.78 17.20
CA GLY A 136 -2.96 -35.82 16.46
C GLY A 136 -1.45 -35.62 16.29
N GLY A 137 -0.76 -35.11 17.32
CA GLY A 137 0.68 -34.83 17.25
C GLY A 137 1.05 -33.43 16.75
N TRP A 138 0.10 -32.70 16.16
CA TRP A 138 0.27 -31.31 15.75
C TRP A 138 -0.03 -30.33 16.88
N THR A 139 0.78 -29.29 16.98
CA THR A 139 0.45 -28.13 17.82
C THR A 139 -0.16 -27.06 16.94
N LEU A 140 -1.41 -26.72 17.21
CA LEU A 140 -2.18 -25.72 16.49
C LEU A 140 -2.39 -24.49 17.35
N GLY A 141 -2.34 -23.32 16.75
CA GLY A 141 -2.57 -22.06 17.47
C GLY A 141 -3.22 -21.00 16.57
N HIS A 142 -4.02 -20.17 17.21
CA HIS A 142 -4.62 -18.97 16.59
C HIS A 142 -4.21 -17.76 17.41
N GLN A 143 -3.89 -16.69 16.73
CA GLN A 143 -3.51 -15.44 17.39
C GLN A 143 -4.06 -14.25 16.64
N PHE A 144 -4.85 -13.42 17.34
CA PHE A 144 -5.25 -12.10 16.89
C PHE A 144 -4.29 -11.06 17.43
N ARG A 145 -3.87 -10.12 16.59
CA ARG A 145 -2.88 -9.09 16.92
C ARG A 145 -3.33 -7.75 16.39
N LEU A 146 -3.08 -6.70 17.17
CA LEU A 146 -3.05 -5.32 16.70
C LEU A 146 -1.65 -5.06 16.14
N GLN A 147 -1.56 -4.36 15.01
CA GLN A 147 -0.30 -3.93 14.39
C GLN A 147 -0.26 -2.44 14.20
N GLY A 148 0.92 -1.84 14.38
CA GLY A 148 1.15 -0.44 14.08
C GLY A 148 2.64 -0.14 13.99
N GLY A 149 3.01 0.91 13.26
CA GLY A 149 4.40 1.29 13.09
C GLY A 149 4.60 2.39 12.05
N PHE A 150 5.74 2.34 11.37
CA PHE A 150 6.12 3.30 10.35
C PHE A 150 6.54 2.56 9.09
N ALA A 151 6.33 3.22 7.95
CA ALA A 151 6.82 2.72 6.68
C ALA A 151 7.37 3.88 5.83
N LEU A 152 8.32 3.54 4.98
CA LEU A 152 8.82 4.38 3.92
C LEU A 152 8.22 3.88 2.61
N LEU A 153 7.57 4.76 1.88
CA LEU A 153 6.85 4.48 0.65
C LEU A 153 7.52 5.25 -0.49
N HIS A 154 7.94 4.53 -1.52
CA HIS A 154 8.27 5.10 -2.82
C HIS A 154 7.02 5.03 -3.70
N HIS A 155 6.64 6.14 -4.31
CA HIS A 155 5.47 6.23 -5.16
C HIS A 155 5.79 7.00 -6.44
N ALA A 156 5.12 6.63 -7.53
CA ALA A 156 5.26 7.25 -8.84
C ALA A 156 3.90 7.14 -9.56
N PRO A 157 2.98 8.08 -9.33
CA PRO A 157 1.68 8.09 -9.98
C PRO A 157 1.83 8.29 -11.48
N GLN A 158 1.07 7.54 -12.25
CA GLN A 158 1.06 7.55 -13.71
C GLN A 158 -0.36 7.68 -14.21
N ALA A 159 -0.52 8.37 -15.32
CA ALA A 159 -1.76 8.38 -16.11
C ALA A 159 -1.46 8.10 -17.59
N ARG A 160 -2.51 7.97 -18.36
CA ARG A 160 -2.45 7.89 -19.82
C ARG A 160 -3.41 8.90 -20.40
N VAL A 161 -3.11 9.40 -21.60
CA VAL A 161 -4.08 10.17 -22.37
C VAL A 161 -4.95 9.18 -23.12
N ASP A 162 -6.25 9.30 -23.01
CA ASP A 162 -7.18 8.50 -23.79
C ASP A 162 -7.31 9.05 -25.21
N VAL A 163 -7.72 8.19 -26.17
CA VAL A 163 -7.83 8.54 -27.61
C VAL A 163 -8.81 9.67 -27.85
N ASP A 164 -9.84 9.71 -26.99
CA ASP A 164 -10.92 10.71 -27.10
C ASP A 164 -10.56 12.07 -26.47
N ASN A 165 -9.32 12.21 -25.97
CA ASN A 165 -8.84 13.50 -25.50
C ASN A 165 -8.67 14.45 -26.68
N LEU A 166 -9.35 15.58 -26.65
CA LEU A 166 -9.31 16.63 -27.70
C LEU A 166 -7.91 17.12 -28.03
N CYS A 167 -6.96 16.94 -27.15
CA CYS A 167 -5.58 17.40 -27.32
C CYS A 167 -4.68 16.36 -27.99
N TYR A 168 -5.18 15.17 -28.30
CA TYR A 168 -4.39 14.09 -28.88
C TYR A 168 -3.74 14.48 -30.21
N ASP A 169 -4.51 15.08 -31.11
CA ASP A 169 -4.02 15.51 -32.45
C ASP A 169 -2.92 16.56 -32.32
N VAL A 170 -3.11 17.54 -31.43
CA VAL A 170 -2.11 18.59 -31.15
C VAL A 170 -0.83 18.00 -30.56
N LEU A 171 -0.94 17.04 -29.66
CA LEU A 171 0.23 16.37 -29.08
C LEU A 171 0.97 15.54 -30.12
N THR A 172 0.26 14.88 -31.01
CA THR A 172 0.85 14.11 -32.12
C THR A 172 1.57 15.02 -33.12
N GLU A 173 0.99 16.16 -33.47
CA GLU A 173 1.62 17.18 -34.31
C GLU A 173 2.89 17.74 -33.66
N LEU A 174 2.93 17.85 -32.33
CA LEU A 174 4.11 18.25 -31.56
C LEU A 174 5.15 17.14 -31.40
N GLY A 175 4.90 15.94 -31.95
CA GLY A 175 5.82 14.82 -31.91
C GLY A 175 5.73 13.98 -30.61
N TYR A 176 4.70 14.16 -29.77
CA TYR A 176 4.48 13.34 -28.60
C TYR A 176 3.70 12.07 -28.95
N THR A 177 4.30 10.91 -28.74
CA THR A 177 3.63 9.61 -28.87
C THR A 177 2.97 9.25 -27.56
N THR A 178 1.78 9.77 -27.29
CA THR A 178 1.12 9.64 -25.96
C THR A 178 0.02 8.59 -25.92
N HIS A 179 -0.47 8.14 -27.07
CA HIS A 179 -1.63 7.27 -27.15
C HIS A 179 -1.45 5.96 -26.38
N GLY A 180 -2.25 5.76 -25.35
CA GLY A 180 -2.27 4.57 -24.53
C GLY A 180 -1.02 4.32 -23.67
N GLN A 181 0.00 5.20 -23.72
CA GLN A 181 1.20 5.10 -22.92
C GLN A 181 0.99 5.70 -21.54
N TRP A 182 1.54 5.02 -20.53
CA TRP A 182 1.55 5.54 -19.18
C TRP A 182 2.74 6.46 -18.97
N HIS A 183 2.46 7.68 -18.51
CA HIS A 183 3.44 8.72 -18.21
C HIS A 183 3.50 8.99 -16.70
N ASP A 184 4.69 9.26 -16.21
CA ASP A 184 4.93 9.70 -14.84
C ASP A 184 4.41 11.13 -14.67
N LEU A 185 3.39 11.29 -13.82
CA LEU A 185 2.70 12.58 -13.61
C LEU A 185 3.58 13.58 -12.87
N ARG A 186 4.42 13.12 -11.95
CA ARG A 186 5.34 13.98 -11.20
C ARG A 186 6.26 14.78 -12.12
N SER A 187 6.80 14.14 -13.16
CA SER A 187 7.67 14.79 -14.12
C SER A 187 6.95 15.87 -14.95
N LEU A 188 5.64 15.72 -15.12
CA LEU A 188 4.78 16.65 -15.88
C LEU A 188 4.32 17.85 -15.05
N ARG A 189 4.41 17.76 -13.71
CA ARG A 189 4.01 18.83 -12.78
C ARG A 189 2.60 19.36 -13.06
N THR A 190 1.63 18.46 -13.08
CA THR A 190 0.25 18.74 -13.47
C THR A 190 -0.44 19.84 -12.65
N GLU A 191 0.06 20.12 -11.43
CA GLU A 191 -0.34 21.26 -10.58
C GLU A 191 0.75 22.36 -10.50
N GLY A 192 1.78 22.28 -11.34
CA GLY A 192 2.88 23.26 -11.38
C GLY A 192 3.89 23.11 -10.24
N ILE A 193 3.70 22.15 -9.36
CA ILE A 193 4.56 21.87 -8.19
C ILE A 193 5.32 20.55 -8.36
N ASP A 194 6.40 20.41 -7.62
CA ASP A 194 7.15 19.16 -7.48
C ASP A 194 6.91 18.59 -6.09
N TYR A 195 6.89 17.27 -5.96
CA TYR A 195 6.67 16.58 -4.69
C TYR A 195 7.63 15.39 -4.52
N ALA A 196 7.78 14.94 -3.28
CA ALA A 196 8.73 13.89 -2.93
C ALA A 196 8.23 12.51 -3.40
N GLU A 197 9.13 11.72 -4.00
CA GLU A 197 8.87 10.31 -4.36
C GLU A 197 8.85 9.38 -3.15
N TRP A 198 9.59 9.76 -2.10
CA TRP A 198 9.68 9.00 -0.87
C TRP A 198 8.91 9.69 0.24
N VAL A 199 7.93 9.01 0.79
CA VAL A 199 7.08 9.56 1.84
C VAL A 199 6.95 8.58 3.00
N MET A 200 6.75 9.13 4.19
CA MET A 200 6.47 8.33 5.38
C MET A 200 4.98 8.01 5.46
N THR A 201 4.67 6.77 5.84
CA THR A 201 3.32 6.32 6.12
C THR A 201 3.25 5.65 7.50
N VAL A 202 2.04 5.64 8.07
CA VAL A 202 1.76 4.99 9.35
C VAL A 202 0.77 3.84 9.10
N PRO A 203 1.28 2.60 8.98
CA PRO A 203 0.43 1.41 8.90
C PRO A 203 -0.18 1.12 10.27
N ILE A 204 -1.49 0.88 10.31
CA ILE A 204 -2.22 0.42 11.48
C ILE A 204 -3.27 -0.61 11.07
N GLY A 205 -3.48 -1.65 11.86
CA GLY A 205 -4.52 -2.63 11.56
C GLY A 205 -4.45 -3.90 12.40
N LEU A 206 -5.08 -4.93 11.89
CA LEU A 206 -5.26 -6.20 12.57
C LEU A 206 -4.66 -7.35 11.76
N SER A 207 -4.21 -8.37 12.47
CA SER A 207 -3.81 -9.63 11.87
C SER A 207 -4.32 -10.82 12.66
N TRP A 208 -4.64 -11.87 11.92
CA TRP A 208 -5.00 -13.18 12.45
C TRP A 208 -4.02 -14.22 11.94
N THR A 209 -3.25 -14.83 12.84
CA THR A 209 -2.26 -15.85 12.51
C THR A 209 -2.75 -17.21 12.94
N PHE A 210 -2.75 -18.14 12.02
CA PHE A 210 -2.84 -19.57 12.27
C PHE A 210 -1.43 -20.17 12.29
N THR A 211 -1.11 -20.94 13.33
CA THR A 211 0.20 -21.60 13.52
C THR A 211 -0.01 -23.11 13.52
N ALA A 212 0.82 -23.82 12.76
CA ALA A 212 0.82 -25.28 12.72
C ALA A 212 2.25 -25.82 12.85
N ASP A 213 2.52 -26.60 13.90
CA ASP A 213 3.79 -27.29 14.11
C ASP A 213 3.57 -28.81 14.09
N PRO A 214 4.15 -29.52 13.10
CA PRO A 214 4.08 -30.98 13.03
C PRO A 214 5.01 -31.68 14.03
N GLY A 215 5.47 -31.00 15.07
CA GLY A 215 6.38 -31.53 16.08
C GLY A 215 7.87 -31.29 15.77
N THR A 216 8.18 -30.56 14.71
CA THR A 216 9.57 -30.24 14.33
C THR A 216 10.18 -29.08 15.12
N GLY A 217 9.36 -28.35 15.89
CA GLY A 217 9.77 -27.13 16.56
C GLY A 217 10.01 -25.94 15.62
N LYS A 218 9.73 -26.08 14.32
CA LYS A 218 9.78 -25.03 13.32
C LYS A 218 8.39 -24.87 12.67
N PRO A 219 7.43 -24.22 13.35
CA PRO A 219 6.06 -24.11 12.87
C PRO A 219 5.93 -23.31 11.57
N TRP A 220 4.85 -23.60 10.86
CA TRP A 220 4.31 -22.76 9.80
C TRP A 220 3.32 -21.77 10.35
N HIS A 221 3.31 -20.58 9.77
CA HIS A 221 2.40 -19.50 10.12
C HIS A 221 1.67 -19.03 8.87
N ILE A 222 0.36 -19.05 8.91
CA ILE A 222 -0.49 -18.45 7.89
C ILE A 222 -1.17 -17.24 8.55
N THR A 223 -0.90 -16.05 8.05
CA THR A 223 -1.41 -14.81 8.63
C THR A 223 -2.29 -14.08 7.65
N LEU A 224 -3.56 -13.88 7.98
CA LEU A 224 -4.44 -12.92 7.33
C LEU A 224 -4.20 -11.55 7.97
N ARG A 225 -4.01 -10.51 7.16
CA ARG A 225 -3.62 -9.19 7.62
C ARG A 225 -4.42 -8.10 6.89
N GLY A 226 -5.05 -7.22 7.64
CA GLY A 226 -5.71 -6.01 7.14
C GLY A 226 -5.03 -4.78 7.73
N LEU A 227 -4.48 -3.92 6.88
CA LEU A 227 -3.77 -2.72 7.31
C LEU A 227 -4.27 -1.50 6.54
N TRP A 228 -4.53 -0.43 7.26
CA TRP A 228 -4.75 0.91 6.76
C TRP A 228 -3.47 1.72 6.86
N ARG A 229 -3.16 2.56 5.85
CA ARG A 229 -2.00 3.46 5.86
C ARG A 229 -2.47 4.89 5.80
N ILE A 230 -2.09 5.62 6.82
CA ILE A 230 -2.20 7.07 6.84
C ILE A 230 -0.92 7.60 6.21
N THR A 231 -1.03 8.34 5.11
CA THR A 231 0.12 8.91 4.41
C THR A 231 0.37 10.34 4.88
N ARG A 232 1.59 10.83 4.64
CA ARG A 232 1.93 12.24 4.83
C ARG A 232 1.92 13.03 3.53
N THR A 233 1.43 12.44 2.46
CA THR A 233 1.30 13.07 1.14
C THR A 233 -0.15 13.07 0.69
N ASP A 234 -0.46 13.98 -0.19
CA ASP A 234 -1.70 14.12 -0.93
C ASP A 234 -1.43 14.02 -2.45
N HIS A 235 -0.37 13.29 -2.80
CA HIS A 235 0.06 13.13 -4.19
C HIS A 235 0.19 11.65 -4.58
N LEU A 236 -0.53 10.75 -3.92
CA LEU A 236 -0.57 9.35 -4.37
C LEU A 236 -1.28 9.21 -5.71
N ASP A 237 -2.19 10.13 -6.00
CA ASP A 237 -2.95 10.23 -7.26
C ASP A 237 -2.56 11.45 -8.10
N ASP A 238 -1.52 12.22 -7.69
CA ASP A 238 -1.06 13.46 -8.34
C ASP A 238 -2.04 14.63 -8.21
N ILE A 239 -2.95 14.58 -7.24
CA ILE A 239 -3.91 15.68 -6.98
C ILE A 239 -3.71 16.20 -5.57
N HIS A 240 -3.78 17.53 -5.42
CA HIS A 240 -3.65 18.17 -4.12
C HIS A 240 -4.61 19.36 -3.95
N ASP A 241 -4.48 20.42 -4.76
CA ASP A 241 -5.23 21.66 -4.52
C ASP A 241 -5.86 22.21 -5.82
N ARG A 242 -5.08 22.91 -6.62
CA ARG A 242 -5.58 23.71 -7.75
C ARG A 242 -4.88 23.39 -9.04
N TYR A 243 -5.58 23.64 -10.14
CA TYR A 243 -4.97 23.59 -11.45
C TYR A 243 -3.82 24.60 -11.55
N ALA A 244 -2.73 24.19 -12.19
CA ALA A 244 -1.60 25.08 -12.48
C ALA A 244 -1.99 26.16 -13.48
N ASP A 245 -1.17 27.23 -13.53
CA ASP A 245 -1.25 28.22 -14.59
C ASP A 245 -0.88 27.58 -15.94
N PRO A 246 -1.82 27.44 -16.88
CA PRO A 246 -1.59 26.75 -18.14
C PRO A 246 -0.45 27.35 -18.96
N TRP A 247 -0.21 28.66 -18.85
CA TRP A 247 0.86 29.36 -19.55
C TRP A 247 2.28 28.97 -19.07
N LYS A 248 2.36 28.32 -17.91
CA LYS A 248 3.62 27.85 -17.31
C LYS A 248 3.83 26.35 -17.50
N MET A 249 2.88 25.66 -18.12
CA MET A 249 2.92 24.22 -18.32
C MET A 249 3.46 23.85 -19.70
N SER A 250 4.07 22.67 -19.80
CA SER A 250 4.34 22.06 -21.10
C SER A 250 3.01 21.61 -21.74
N PRO A 251 2.92 21.53 -23.09
CA PRO A 251 1.72 21.00 -23.73
C PRO A 251 1.31 19.61 -23.22
N LEU A 252 2.29 18.75 -22.98
CA LEU A 252 2.07 17.43 -22.43
C LEU A 252 1.55 17.52 -20.98
N GLY A 253 2.16 18.33 -20.13
CA GLY A 253 1.69 18.55 -18.76
C GLY A 253 0.26 19.07 -18.73
N LEU A 254 -0.11 19.97 -19.60
CA LEU A 254 -1.46 20.50 -19.73
C LEU A 254 -2.48 19.42 -20.10
N ALA A 255 -2.15 18.53 -21.04
CA ALA A 255 -3.02 17.43 -21.45
C ALA A 255 -3.29 16.43 -20.31
N PHE A 256 -2.30 16.19 -19.44
CA PHE A 256 -2.46 15.33 -18.28
C PHE A 256 -3.09 16.04 -17.07
N SER A 257 -2.96 17.36 -16.99
CA SER A 257 -3.59 18.15 -15.93
C SER A 257 -5.10 18.16 -16.03
N SER A 258 -5.65 18.12 -17.25
CA SER A 258 -7.09 18.18 -17.52
C SER A 258 -7.47 17.13 -18.57
N GLN A 259 -8.28 16.16 -18.18
CA GLN A 259 -8.81 15.11 -19.05
C GLN A 259 -10.34 15.16 -19.13
N ALA A 260 -10.92 16.34 -18.94
CA ALA A 260 -12.36 16.53 -18.95
C ALA A 260 -12.99 16.05 -20.28
N ASN A 261 -14.27 15.65 -20.22
CA ASN A 261 -14.99 15.13 -21.38
C ASN A 261 -14.99 16.14 -22.54
N PRO A 262 -14.77 15.65 -23.77
CA PRO A 262 -14.71 16.50 -24.97
C PRO A 262 -15.94 17.39 -25.17
N ASP A 263 -17.12 16.87 -24.89
CA ASP A 263 -18.39 17.56 -25.09
C ASP A 263 -18.57 18.80 -24.19
N ASP A 264 -17.83 18.84 -23.10
CA ASP A 264 -17.88 19.92 -22.09
C ASP A 264 -16.75 20.95 -22.26
N LEU A 265 -15.85 20.77 -23.23
CA LEU A 265 -14.66 21.59 -23.40
C LEU A 265 -14.60 22.31 -24.75
N PRO A 266 -14.01 23.53 -24.79
CA PRO A 266 -13.69 24.17 -26.04
C PRO A 266 -12.61 23.41 -26.82
N PRO A 267 -12.57 23.55 -28.17
CA PRO A 267 -11.59 22.86 -29.01
C PRO A 267 -10.14 23.10 -28.60
N CYS A 268 -9.26 22.13 -28.81
CA CYS A 268 -7.84 22.20 -28.44
C CYS A 268 -7.06 23.35 -29.08
N ALA A 269 -7.50 23.84 -30.24
CA ALA A 269 -6.98 25.07 -30.84
C ALA A 269 -7.16 26.30 -29.92
N GLN A 270 -8.02 26.21 -28.93
CA GLN A 270 -8.27 27.20 -27.89
C GLN A 270 -7.71 26.74 -26.53
N MET A 271 -6.67 25.92 -26.54
CA MET A 271 -6.06 25.39 -25.30
C MET A 271 -5.81 26.40 -24.19
N PRO A 272 -5.37 27.65 -24.47
CA PRO A 272 -5.37 28.69 -23.46
C PRO A 272 -6.75 28.91 -22.83
N ASN A 273 -7.83 28.61 -23.53
CA ASN A 273 -9.20 28.76 -23.08
C ASN A 273 -9.80 27.49 -22.43
N ILE A 274 -9.21 26.30 -22.63
CA ILE A 274 -9.58 25.10 -21.84
C ILE A 274 -9.39 25.39 -20.37
N SER A 275 -8.33 26.09 -20.05
CA SER A 275 -8.07 26.56 -18.71
C SER A 275 -9.01 27.66 -18.23
N THR A 276 -9.81 28.30 -19.09
CA THR A 276 -10.79 29.30 -18.62
C THR A 276 -11.97 28.69 -17.85
N TYR A 277 -12.33 27.44 -18.09
CA TYR A 277 -13.22 26.70 -17.19
C TYR A 277 -12.54 26.40 -15.84
N GLN A 278 -11.24 26.22 -15.86
CA GLN A 278 -10.42 25.86 -14.71
C GLN A 278 -9.66 27.07 -14.13
N TYR A 279 -9.47 28.09 -14.94
CA TYR A 279 -8.80 29.34 -14.63
C TYR A 279 -9.71 30.52 -14.97
N GLN A 280 -10.35 31.11 -13.99
CA GLN A 280 -11.18 32.29 -14.21
C GLN A 280 -10.30 33.48 -14.61
N GLN A 281 -10.43 33.93 -15.87
CA GLN A 281 -9.73 35.09 -16.37
C GLN A 281 -10.02 36.32 -15.48
N GLY A 282 -8.94 36.91 -14.96
CA GLY A 282 -9.04 38.14 -14.15
C GLY A 282 -9.15 37.92 -12.64
N SER A 283 -9.28 36.70 -12.17
CA SER A 283 -9.07 36.37 -10.75
C SER A 283 -7.74 35.61 -10.58
N ASN A 284 -6.97 35.94 -9.55
CA ASN A 284 -5.78 35.15 -9.17
C ASN A 284 -6.18 33.77 -8.58
N SER A 285 -7.43 33.37 -8.68
CA SER A 285 -7.95 32.12 -8.14
C SER A 285 -8.04 31.08 -9.24
N GLN A 286 -7.14 30.12 -9.20
CA GLN A 286 -7.21 28.92 -10.03
C GLN A 286 -8.38 28.05 -9.56
N ALA A 287 -9.01 27.33 -10.48
CA ALA A 287 -10.06 26.38 -10.13
C ALA A 287 -9.50 25.25 -9.24
N ILE A 288 -10.35 24.73 -8.37
CA ILE A 288 -10.02 23.62 -7.49
C ILE A 288 -9.91 22.35 -8.32
N ARG A 289 -8.80 21.61 -8.16
CA ARG A 289 -8.54 20.29 -8.76
C ARG A 289 -8.70 19.17 -7.74
N GLY A 290 -8.22 19.38 -6.51
CA GLY A 290 -8.25 18.46 -5.38
C GLY A 290 -8.75 19.11 -4.11
N ASN A 291 -8.57 18.44 -3.00
CA ASN A 291 -8.92 18.93 -1.67
C ASN A 291 -7.68 18.88 -0.75
N ALA A 292 -6.95 19.99 -0.66
CA ALA A 292 -5.74 20.12 0.16
C ALA A 292 -5.94 19.87 1.66
N ASP A 293 -7.18 19.83 2.15
CA ASP A 293 -7.50 19.56 3.55
C ASP A 293 -7.51 18.06 3.87
N THR A 294 -7.57 17.20 2.85
CA THR A 294 -7.56 15.74 2.99
C THR A 294 -6.21 15.17 2.57
N ARG A 295 -5.84 14.04 3.14
CA ARG A 295 -4.65 13.31 2.74
C ARG A 295 -5.04 11.99 2.14
N ASP A 296 -4.30 11.60 1.15
CA ASP A 296 -4.44 10.27 0.55
C ASP A 296 -4.19 9.17 1.56
N ALA A 297 -4.95 8.10 1.42
CA ALA A 297 -4.78 6.89 2.19
C ALA A 297 -4.93 5.67 1.28
N TYR A 298 -4.41 4.54 1.74
CA TYR A 298 -4.65 3.27 1.09
C TYR A 298 -4.71 2.14 2.10
N TRP A 299 -5.35 1.06 1.72
CA TRP A 299 -5.45 -0.13 2.55
C TRP A 299 -4.94 -1.36 1.81
N THR A 300 -4.51 -2.35 2.57
CA THR A 300 -4.21 -3.68 2.04
C THR A 300 -4.86 -4.76 2.87
N VAL A 301 -5.36 -5.80 2.19
CA VAL A 301 -5.77 -7.06 2.82
C VAL A 301 -5.00 -8.18 2.15
N GLY A 302 -4.38 -9.06 2.93
CA GLY A 302 -3.52 -10.08 2.35
C GLY A 302 -3.25 -11.27 3.24
N ILE A 303 -2.61 -12.28 2.65
CA ILE A 303 -2.19 -13.50 3.30
C ILE A 303 -0.66 -13.57 3.28
N THR A 304 -0.08 -13.89 4.42
CA THR A 304 1.36 -14.18 4.56
C THR A 304 1.53 -15.64 4.94
N VAL A 305 2.40 -16.35 4.24
CA VAL A 305 2.84 -17.71 4.59
C VAL A 305 4.29 -17.61 5.02
N ALA A 306 4.56 -17.93 6.28
CA ALA A 306 5.88 -17.82 6.88
C ALA A 306 6.28 -19.11 7.59
N LYS A 307 7.58 -19.33 7.72
CA LYS A 307 8.16 -20.45 8.48
C LYS A 307 9.08 -19.93 9.57
N SER A 308 9.02 -20.52 10.76
CA SER A 308 10.00 -20.26 11.79
C SER A 308 11.38 -20.74 11.38
N LEU A 309 12.35 -19.84 11.40
CA LEU A 309 13.76 -20.12 11.11
C LEU A 309 14.48 -20.68 12.34
N THR A 310 14.02 -20.32 13.54
CA THR A 310 14.56 -20.77 14.82
C THR A 310 13.68 -21.87 15.40
N SER A 311 14.29 -22.92 15.96
CA SER A 311 13.55 -23.99 16.60
C SER A 311 12.98 -23.55 17.95
N THR A 312 11.70 -23.87 18.19
CA THR A 312 11.08 -23.77 19.50
C THR A 312 11.34 -25.10 20.23
N PRO A 313 12.04 -25.14 21.37
CA PRO A 313 12.16 -26.39 22.11
C PRO A 313 10.79 -26.90 22.49
N THR A 314 10.49 -28.13 22.12
CA THR A 314 9.22 -28.84 22.32
C THR A 314 8.80 -28.92 23.80
N GLN A 315 9.72 -28.68 24.72
CA GLN A 315 9.50 -28.77 26.16
C GLN A 315 8.78 -27.56 26.81
N ALA A 316 8.64 -26.43 26.13
CA ALA A 316 8.08 -25.22 26.73
C ALA A 316 6.56 -25.32 27.00
N PHE A 317 5.84 -26.23 26.35
CA PHE A 317 4.41 -26.42 26.55
C PHE A 317 4.06 -27.45 27.68
N HIS A 318 5.06 -28.19 28.20
CA HIS A 318 4.80 -29.25 29.18
C HIS A 318 4.79 -28.79 30.64
N LYS A 319 5.11 -27.55 30.98
CA LYS A 319 5.25 -27.09 32.37
C LYS A 319 4.22 -26.07 32.87
N GLN A 320 3.09 -25.92 32.20
CA GLN A 320 1.90 -25.40 32.91
C GLN A 320 1.00 -26.55 33.36
N ARG A 321 1.56 -27.50 34.08
CA ARG A 321 0.76 -28.35 34.95
C ARG A 321 0.22 -27.47 36.07
N PHE A 322 -1.10 -27.43 36.21
CA PHE A 322 -1.80 -26.99 37.38
C PHE A 322 -1.04 -27.45 38.62
N ARG A 323 -0.49 -26.52 39.38
CA ARG A 323 -0.21 -26.77 40.81
C ARG A 323 -1.57 -26.79 41.49
N GLY A 324 -2.19 -27.97 41.55
CA GLY A 324 -3.31 -28.23 42.39
C GLY A 324 -2.85 -27.96 43.82
N HIS A 325 -3.60 -27.13 44.53
CA HIS A 325 -3.46 -26.95 45.96
C HIS A 325 -3.53 -28.32 46.63
N ARG A 326 -2.41 -28.76 47.19
CA ARG A 326 -2.38 -29.87 48.13
C ARG A 326 -2.95 -29.32 49.43
N VAL A 327 -4.21 -29.62 49.73
CA VAL A 327 -4.78 -29.40 51.06
C VAL A 327 -4.06 -30.35 51.99
N GLU A 328 -3.15 -29.86 52.84
CA GLU A 328 -2.62 -30.64 53.99
C GLU A 328 -3.72 -30.73 55.03
N ASN A 329 -4.34 -31.90 55.11
CA ASN A 329 -5.09 -32.29 56.32
C ASN A 329 -4.09 -32.52 57.47
N LYS A 330 -3.98 -31.56 58.40
CA LYS A 330 -3.41 -31.77 59.69
C LYS A 330 -4.46 -32.52 60.56
N ARG A 331 -4.12 -33.74 60.96
CA ARG A 331 -4.71 -34.38 62.10
C ARG A 331 -3.87 -34.06 63.35
#